data_59a0916f2c6a2a854d1570d63f0e07a7
#
_entry.id   59a0916f2c6a2a854d1570d63f0e07a7
#
_cell.length_a   1.000
_cell.length_b   1.000
_cell.length_c   1.000
_cell.angle_alpha   90.00
_cell.angle_beta   90.00
_cell.angle_gamma   90.00
#
_symmetry.space_group_name_H-M   'P 1'
#
loop_
_entity.id
_entity.type
_entity.pdbx_description
1 polymer ?
#
loop_
_entity_poly.entity_id
_entity_poly.type
_entity_poly.pdbx_seq_one_letter_code
_entity_poly.pdbx_strand_id
1 'polypeptide(L)'
;MKNHTRLSLLIFFLVAGVLAACSSADPKDGSSSQAAAASQPEASGPLLWNILPQFPPRDEVISRRLLGLNDLTMVDANTAWIVGTDGGIGYTTNSGIDWVLQKTGTAVNLTSVSFVDATQGWVVGTAGTLLHTTDSGTTWTPLEGIKGVFSLDGIDFVSATTGWTVSDTGGVYMSSDGGVSWTKQESNTKQDLIDIVMLDDGQNGWAVGWSGTIIHTADAGATWTEQNSGVAGILNGVWFIDANIGTIAGSEGTILRTADGGVTWTQQTSNTTADLIGIFFFDAQNGWAVGSKNTIMNTTDGGTTWTQQKTSTASDAIRAVVFTSLDSGLSAGSGGHIWKWGTKLEE
;
A
#
# COMPACT_ATOMS: atom_id res chain seq x y z
N MET A 1 -15.73 7.46 -2.31
CA MET A 1 -15.18 6.70 -1.18
C MET A 1 -13.94 6.02 -1.69
N LYS A 2 -12.80 6.45 -1.21
CA LYS A 2 -11.51 5.91 -1.58
C LYS A 2 -11.46 4.46 -1.09
N ASN A 3 -11.50 3.49 -2.01
CA ASN A 3 -11.14 2.13 -1.72
C ASN A 3 -9.62 1.94 -1.88
N HIS A 4 -8.83 2.82 -1.27
CA HIS A 4 -7.61 2.27 -0.69
C HIS A 4 -8.11 1.29 0.34
N THR A 5 -7.52 0.13 0.44
CA THR A 5 -7.89 -0.92 1.37
C THR A 5 -7.75 -0.49 2.84
N ARG A 6 -8.12 0.73 3.13
CA ARG A 6 -8.37 1.32 4.43
C ARG A 6 -9.86 1.15 4.70
N LEU A 7 -10.27 -0.11 4.94
CA LEU A 7 -11.61 -0.42 5.39
C LEU A 7 -11.76 0.15 6.81
N SER A 8 -12.16 1.42 6.90
CA SER A 8 -12.61 2.02 8.16
C SER A 8 -13.93 1.35 8.53
N LEU A 9 -13.83 0.27 9.29
CA LEU A 9 -14.98 -0.39 9.88
C LEU A 9 -15.54 0.52 10.98
N LEU A 10 -16.48 1.39 10.63
CA LEU A 10 -17.31 2.10 11.60
C LEU A 10 -18.19 1.07 12.30
N ILE A 11 -17.72 0.56 13.44
CA ILE A 11 -18.54 -0.26 14.34
C ILE A 11 -19.50 0.70 15.05
N PHE A 12 -20.73 0.81 14.54
CA PHE A 12 -21.83 1.38 15.29
C PHE A 12 -22.21 0.41 16.42
N PHE A 13 -21.83 0.72 17.65
CA PHE A 13 -22.44 0.09 18.82
C PHE A 13 -23.88 0.60 18.96
N LEU A 14 -24.83 -0.21 18.47
CA LEU A 14 -26.24 -0.03 18.79
C LEU A 14 -26.48 -0.63 20.18
N VAL A 15 -26.61 0.22 21.20
CA VAL A 15 -27.09 -0.20 22.51
C VAL A 15 -28.61 -0.38 22.39
N ALA A 16 -29.07 -1.63 22.26
CA ALA A 16 -30.48 -1.97 22.32
C ALA A 16 -30.87 -2.17 23.80
N GLY A 17 -31.62 -1.21 24.32
CA GLY A 17 -32.32 -1.35 25.60
C GLY A 17 -33.46 -2.36 25.51
N VAL A 18 -33.43 -3.31 26.44
CA VAL A 18 -34.47 -4.32 26.64
C VAL A 18 -35.68 -3.65 27.29
N LEU A 19 -36.86 -3.75 26.67
CA LEU A 19 -38.14 -3.63 27.33
C LEU A 19 -39.00 -4.84 26.95
N ALA A 20 -39.28 -5.64 27.94
CA ALA A 20 -40.15 -6.81 27.87
C ALA A 20 -41.64 -6.40 27.90
N ALA A 21 -42.46 -7.00 27.02
CA ALA A 21 -43.87 -7.12 27.24
C ALA A 21 -44.39 -8.43 26.61
N CYS A 22 -44.93 -9.30 27.42
CA CYS A 22 -45.65 -10.52 27.06
C CYS A 22 -46.98 -10.19 26.35
N SER A 23 -47.33 -10.96 25.32
CA SER A 23 -48.69 -11.40 25.07
C SER A 23 -48.72 -12.56 24.07
N SER A 24 -49.54 -13.54 24.40
CA SER A 24 -49.81 -14.83 23.78
C SER A 24 -50.68 -14.79 22.56
N ALA A 25 -50.46 -15.63 21.56
CA ALA A 25 -51.44 -16.47 20.87
C ALA A 25 -50.87 -17.22 19.67
N ASP A 26 -51.14 -18.50 19.57
CA ASP A 26 -50.82 -19.54 18.58
C ASP A 26 -51.78 -19.53 17.36
N PRO A 27 -51.65 -20.54 16.47
CA PRO A 27 -50.82 -20.57 15.23
C PRO A 27 -51.67 -20.71 13.95
N LYS A 28 -51.07 -20.55 12.76
CA LYS A 28 -51.34 -21.34 11.53
C LYS A 28 -50.53 -20.88 10.30
N ASP A 29 -49.95 -21.92 9.67
CA ASP A 29 -49.65 -22.12 8.25
C ASP A 29 -49.15 -20.99 7.35
N GLY A 30 -48.01 -21.22 6.67
CA GLY A 30 -47.64 -20.53 5.46
C GLY A 30 -46.17 -20.73 5.08
N SER A 31 -45.89 -21.73 4.25
CA SER A 31 -44.60 -21.99 3.61
C SER A 31 -43.96 -20.72 3.05
N SER A 32 -42.80 -20.32 3.55
CA SER A 32 -41.89 -19.41 2.87
C SER A 32 -40.56 -20.09 2.63
N SER A 33 -40.24 -20.27 1.36
CA SER A 33 -38.97 -20.73 0.87
C SER A 33 -37.85 -19.78 1.37
N GLN A 34 -37.07 -20.22 2.35
CA GLN A 34 -35.78 -19.66 2.69
C GLN A 34 -34.84 -19.91 1.51
N ALA A 35 -34.52 -18.86 0.78
CA ALA A 35 -33.36 -18.89 -0.10
C ALA A 35 -32.12 -19.10 0.79
N ALA A 36 -31.53 -20.27 0.70
CA ALA A 36 -30.26 -20.58 1.31
C ALA A 36 -29.22 -19.60 0.75
N ALA A 37 -28.70 -18.72 1.60
CA ALA A 37 -27.49 -18.00 1.32
C ALA A 37 -26.40 -19.05 1.09
N ALA A 38 -25.87 -19.11 -0.13
CA ALA A 38 -24.75 -19.96 -0.46
C ALA A 38 -23.58 -19.51 0.42
N SER A 39 -23.25 -20.33 1.43
CA SER A 39 -22.02 -20.18 2.19
C SER A 39 -20.87 -20.37 1.21
N GLN A 40 -20.04 -19.36 1.07
CA GLN A 40 -18.74 -19.54 0.40
C GLN A 40 -18.01 -20.67 1.15
N PRO A 41 -17.35 -21.59 0.43
CA PRO A 41 -16.57 -22.62 1.08
C PRO A 41 -15.47 -21.95 1.91
N GLU A 42 -15.45 -22.22 3.22
CA GLU A 42 -14.33 -21.83 4.08
C GLU A 42 -13.06 -22.48 3.51
N ALA A 43 -12.04 -21.66 3.29
CA ALA A 43 -10.76 -22.11 2.78
C ALA A 43 -10.12 -23.08 3.80
N SER A 44 -10.05 -24.37 3.47
CA SER A 44 -9.75 -25.48 4.41
C SER A 44 -8.26 -25.78 4.57
N GLY A 45 -7.38 -24.78 4.52
CA GLY A 45 -5.92 -24.97 4.67
C GLY A 45 -5.25 -23.81 5.39
N PRO A 46 -4.01 -24.00 5.88
CA PRO A 46 -3.25 -22.90 6.47
C PRO A 46 -2.96 -21.83 5.42
N LEU A 47 -3.09 -20.57 5.82
CA LEU A 47 -2.71 -19.42 4.99
C LEU A 47 -1.17 -19.38 4.84
N LEU A 48 -0.71 -19.12 3.63
CA LEU A 48 0.71 -19.03 3.30
C LEU A 48 0.97 -18.13 2.09
N TRP A 49 2.22 -17.72 1.91
CA TRP A 49 2.64 -16.99 0.72
C TRP A 49 2.92 -17.96 -0.41
N ASN A 50 2.12 -17.87 -1.47
CA ASN A 50 2.28 -18.63 -2.70
C ASN A 50 2.99 -17.75 -3.73
N ILE A 51 4.08 -18.23 -4.32
CA ILE A 51 4.66 -17.57 -5.47
C ILE A 51 3.75 -17.80 -6.68
N LEU A 52 3.38 -16.70 -7.36
CA LEU A 52 2.59 -16.79 -8.57
C LEU A 52 3.49 -17.09 -9.78
N PRO A 53 2.96 -17.73 -10.83
CA PRO A 53 3.68 -17.84 -12.09
C PRO A 53 4.14 -16.47 -12.56
N GLN A 54 5.40 -16.38 -12.97
CA GLN A 54 5.91 -15.14 -13.58
C GLN A 54 5.07 -14.77 -14.80
N PHE A 55 5.06 -13.48 -15.15
CA PHE A 55 4.45 -12.99 -16.38
C PHE A 55 4.72 -13.94 -17.55
N PRO A 56 3.72 -14.23 -18.39
CA PRO A 56 3.85 -15.25 -19.42
C PRO A 56 5.11 -15.03 -20.28
N PRO A 57 5.93 -16.07 -20.50
CA PRO A 57 7.25 -15.96 -21.12
C PRO A 57 7.23 -15.68 -22.64
N ARG A 58 6.11 -15.20 -23.18
CA ARG A 58 5.88 -15.12 -24.63
C ARG A 58 6.39 -13.85 -25.31
N ASP A 59 6.87 -12.87 -24.55
CA ASP A 59 7.46 -11.66 -25.13
C ASP A 59 8.68 -11.24 -24.30
N GLU A 60 9.88 -11.31 -24.87
CA GLU A 60 11.12 -10.88 -24.20
C GLU A 60 11.07 -9.43 -23.72
N VAL A 61 10.29 -8.60 -24.39
CA VAL A 61 10.10 -7.19 -24.03
C VAL A 61 9.25 -7.05 -22.75
N ILE A 62 8.22 -7.90 -22.61
CA ILE A 62 7.34 -7.92 -21.41
C ILE A 62 8.12 -8.40 -20.19
N SER A 63 8.90 -9.46 -20.34
CA SER A 63 9.69 -10.05 -19.24
C SER A 63 10.74 -9.08 -18.68
N ARG A 64 11.31 -8.18 -19.50
CA ARG A 64 12.32 -7.21 -19.04
C ARG A 64 11.73 -6.05 -18.26
N ARG A 65 10.54 -5.55 -18.66
CA ARG A 65 9.91 -4.36 -18.04
C ARG A 65 9.39 -4.57 -16.63
N LEU A 66 9.21 -5.81 -16.21
CA LEU A 66 8.69 -6.16 -14.89
C LEU A 66 9.68 -7.01 -14.07
N LEU A 67 10.97 -7.00 -14.42
CA LEU A 67 12.02 -7.66 -13.63
C LEU A 67 12.28 -6.97 -12.28
N GLY A 68 12.02 -5.67 -12.17
CA GLY A 68 12.14 -4.92 -10.94
C GLY A 68 10.81 -4.28 -10.59
N LEU A 69 9.99 -4.96 -9.80
CA LEU A 69 8.73 -4.40 -9.29
C LEU A 69 9.05 -3.52 -8.08
N ASN A 70 8.58 -2.27 -8.12
CA ASN A 70 8.89 -1.27 -7.12
C ASN A 70 7.73 -1.01 -6.18
N ASP A 71 6.49 -0.99 -6.70
CA ASP A 71 5.31 -0.70 -5.90
C ASP A 71 4.07 -1.42 -6.42
N LEU A 72 3.05 -1.53 -5.57
CA LEU A 72 1.84 -2.31 -5.79
C LEU A 72 0.67 -1.65 -5.06
N THR A 73 -0.47 -1.51 -5.74
CA THR A 73 -1.73 -1.07 -5.13
C THR A 73 -2.88 -1.99 -5.50
N MET A 74 -3.85 -2.13 -4.60
CA MET A 74 -5.11 -2.85 -4.82
C MET A 74 -6.27 -1.94 -4.48
N VAL A 75 -7.32 -1.97 -5.30
CA VAL A 75 -8.58 -1.24 -5.04
C VAL A 75 -9.70 -2.16 -4.55
N ASP A 76 -9.59 -3.44 -4.80
CA ASP A 76 -10.45 -4.51 -4.28
C ASP A 76 -9.71 -5.86 -4.27
N ALA A 77 -10.37 -6.93 -3.84
CA ALA A 77 -9.75 -8.26 -3.71
C ALA A 77 -9.24 -8.86 -5.03
N ASN A 78 -9.67 -8.35 -6.17
CA ASN A 78 -9.33 -8.89 -7.49
C ASN A 78 -8.47 -7.94 -8.32
N THR A 79 -8.61 -6.63 -8.10
CA THR A 79 -8.09 -5.59 -8.99
C THR A 79 -6.86 -4.92 -8.38
N ALA A 80 -5.73 -5.01 -9.09
CA ALA A 80 -4.46 -4.46 -8.65
C ALA A 80 -3.62 -3.94 -9.82
N TRP A 81 -2.71 -3.01 -9.51
CA TRP A 81 -1.65 -2.54 -10.40
C TRP A 81 -0.30 -2.68 -9.71
N ILE A 82 0.70 -3.03 -10.51
CA ILE A 82 2.11 -3.02 -10.11
C ILE A 82 2.92 -2.16 -11.07
N VAL A 83 3.92 -1.49 -10.55
CA VAL A 83 4.82 -0.66 -11.33
C VAL A 83 6.27 -1.08 -11.12
N GLY A 84 7.11 -0.82 -12.12
CA GLY A 84 8.50 -1.26 -12.04
C GLY A 84 9.43 -0.61 -13.07
N THR A 85 10.52 -1.31 -13.33
CA THR A 85 11.58 -0.85 -14.24
C THR A 85 11.08 -0.73 -15.69
N ASP A 86 11.83 0.06 -16.49
CA ASP A 86 11.61 0.23 -17.94
C ASP A 86 10.18 0.63 -18.33
N GLY A 87 9.51 1.41 -17.48
CA GLY A 87 8.14 1.89 -17.70
C GLY A 87 7.09 0.78 -17.59
N GLY A 88 7.40 -0.30 -16.89
CA GLY A 88 6.48 -1.43 -16.72
C GLY A 88 5.33 -1.11 -15.80
N ILE A 89 4.08 -1.34 -16.26
CA ILE A 89 2.86 -1.38 -15.44
C ILE A 89 2.14 -2.69 -15.74
N GLY A 90 1.91 -3.48 -14.71
CA GLY A 90 1.06 -4.68 -14.77
C GLY A 90 -0.30 -4.41 -14.15
N TYR A 91 -1.35 -4.99 -14.73
CA TYR A 91 -2.74 -4.91 -14.28
C TYR A 91 -3.36 -6.29 -14.16
N THR A 92 -4.09 -6.52 -13.09
CA THR A 92 -4.85 -7.77 -12.86
C THR A 92 -6.27 -7.47 -12.42
N THR A 93 -7.21 -8.40 -12.74
CA THR A 93 -8.61 -8.40 -12.28
C THR A 93 -9.01 -9.73 -11.64
N ASN A 94 -8.02 -10.58 -11.33
CA ASN A 94 -8.26 -11.90 -10.76
C ASN A 94 -7.28 -12.23 -9.61
N SER A 95 -7.07 -11.24 -8.72
CA SER A 95 -6.22 -11.39 -7.53
C SER A 95 -4.77 -11.76 -7.86
N GLY A 96 -4.23 -11.25 -8.96
CA GLY A 96 -2.85 -11.46 -9.37
C GLY A 96 -2.56 -12.79 -10.05
N ILE A 97 -3.56 -13.63 -10.36
CA ILE A 97 -3.36 -14.91 -11.07
C ILE A 97 -2.85 -14.64 -12.48
N ASP A 98 -3.48 -13.71 -13.19
CA ASP A 98 -3.03 -13.25 -14.51
C ASP A 98 -2.76 -11.74 -14.49
N TRP A 99 -1.74 -11.33 -15.22
CA TRP A 99 -1.35 -9.94 -15.35
C TRP A 99 -1.28 -9.53 -16.82
N VAL A 100 -1.77 -8.34 -17.11
CA VAL A 100 -1.71 -7.71 -18.42
C VAL A 100 -0.75 -6.53 -18.34
N LEU A 101 0.26 -6.49 -19.22
CA LEU A 101 1.15 -5.34 -19.34
C LEU A 101 0.43 -4.18 -20.03
N GLN A 102 0.44 -3.01 -19.39
CA GLN A 102 -0.14 -1.78 -19.92
C GLN A 102 0.90 -0.96 -20.68
N LYS A 103 0.46 -0.20 -21.69
CA LYS A 103 1.33 0.66 -22.50
C LYS A 103 1.47 2.03 -21.83
N THR A 104 2.68 2.38 -21.41
CA THR A 104 2.96 3.64 -20.72
C THR A 104 3.57 4.73 -21.61
N GLY A 105 4.11 4.34 -22.77
CA GLY A 105 4.83 5.28 -23.64
C GLY A 105 6.20 5.73 -23.12
N THR A 106 6.64 5.22 -21.97
CA THR A 106 7.94 5.56 -21.35
C THR A 106 8.79 4.32 -21.11
N ALA A 107 10.08 4.50 -20.90
CA ALA A 107 11.05 3.49 -20.51
C ALA A 107 11.80 3.86 -19.22
N VAL A 108 11.31 4.85 -18.47
CA VAL A 108 11.92 5.22 -17.18
C VAL A 108 11.46 4.26 -16.08
N ASN A 109 12.22 4.20 -14.98
CA ASN A 109 11.78 3.43 -13.82
C ASN A 109 10.60 4.13 -13.15
N LEU A 110 9.52 3.39 -12.97
CA LEU A 110 8.34 3.80 -12.20
C LEU A 110 8.53 3.34 -10.76
N THR A 111 8.33 4.24 -9.82
CA THR A 111 8.70 4.08 -8.41
C THR A 111 7.51 3.83 -7.53
N SER A 112 6.40 4.52 -7.75
CA SER A 112 5.21 4.40 -6.91
C SER A 112 3.91 4.60 -7.70
N VAL A 113 2.81 4.02 -7.19
CA VAL A 113 1.49 4.00 -7.82
C VAL A 113 0.39 4.26 -6.78
N SER A 114 -0.55 5.15 -7.12
CA SER A 114 -1.72 5.46 -6.29
C SER A 114 -2.99 5.43 -7.14
N PHE A 115 -4.01 4.71 -6.67
CA PHE A 115 -5.35 4.67 -7.27
C PHE A 115 -6.39 5.10 -6.25
N VAL A 116 -7.31 5.97 -6.65
CA VAL A 116 -8.43 6.41 -5.80
C VAL A 116 -9.69 5.58 -6.00
N ASP A 117 -9.78 4.91 -7.13
CA ASP A 117 -10.84 3.95 -7.47
C ASP A 117 -10.33 2.99 -8.57
N ALA A 118 -11.21 2.11 -9.07
CA ALA A 118 -10.84 1.13 -10.10
C ALA A 118 -10.50 1.75 -11.46
N THR A 119 -10.71 3.05 -11.68
CA THR A 119 -10.54 3.72 -12.96
C THR A 119 -9.46 4.79 -12.96
N GLN A 120 -9.33 5.52 -11.84
CA GLN A 120 -8.43 6.66 -11.74
C GLN A 120 -7.17 6.36 -10.91
N GLY A 121 -6.01 6.55 -11.52
CA GLY A 121 -4.73 6.32 -10.88
C GLY A 121 -3.58 7.13 -11.47
N TRP A 122 -2.55 7.30 -10.64
CA TRP A 122 -1.33 8.03 -10.96
C TRP A 122 -0.11 7.16 -10.68
N VAL A 123 0.91 7.38 -11.49
CA VAL A 123 2.20 6.72 -11.35
C VAL A 123 3.29 7.78 -11.43
N VAL A 124 4.27 7.65 -10.57
CA VAL A 124 5.48 8.49 -10.58
C VAL A 124 6.73 7.67 -10.85
N GLY A 125 7.83 8.36 -11.18
CA GLY A 125 9.08 7.70 -11.45
C GLY A 125 10.28 8.63 -11.59
N THR A 126 11.37 8.06 -12.09
CA THR A 126 12.62 8.80 -12.33
C THR A 126 12.44 9.92 -13.34
N ALA A 127 13.35 10.91 -13.29
CA ALA A 127 13.35 12.13 -14.11
C ALA A 127 12.05 12.96 -13.94
N GLY A 128 11.42 12.90 -12.75
CA GLY A 128 10.20 13.64 -12.45
C GLY A 128 8.98 13.19 -13.24
N THR A 129 8.97 11.94 -13.70
CA THR A 129 7.89 11.37 -14.52
C THR A 129 6.59 11.28 -13.74
N LEU A 130 5.50 11.67 -14.42
CA LEU A 130 4.12 11.56 -13.94
C LEU A 130 3.24 11.00 -15.06
N LEU A 131 2.47 9.97 -14.76
CA LEU A 131 1.47 9.38 -15.63
C LEU A 131 0.12 9.34 -14.92
N HIS A 132 -0.97 9.53 -15.66
CA HIS A 132 -2.34 9.49 -15.14
C HIS A 132 -3.24 8.65 -16.05
N THR A 133 -4.15 7.92 -15.45
CA THR A 133 -5.22 7.18 -16.14
C THR A 133 -6.59 7.50 -15.54
N THR A 134 -7.63 7.44 -16.38
CA THR A 134 -9.04 7.52 -15.99
C THR A 134 -9.84 6.32 -16.51
N ASP A 135 -9.14 5.29 -17.04
CA ASP A 135 -9.74 4.13 -17.69
C ASP A 135 -9.04 2.82 -17.28
N SER A 136 -8.64 2.72 -16.00
CA SER A 136 -7.97 1.56 -15.40
C SER A 136 -6.61 1.25 -16.04
N GLY A 137 -5.98 2.25 -16.68
CA GLY A 137 -4.69 2.11 -17.37
C GLY A 137 -4.79 1.53 -18.77
N THR A 138 -6.00 1.48 -19.38
CA THR A 138 -6.13 1.22 -20.82
C THR A 138 -5.34 2.27 -21.59
N THR A 139 -5.39 3.53 -21.11
CA THR A 139 -4.52 4.61 -21.55
C THR A 139 -3.80 5.26 -20.36
N TRP A 140 -2.51 5.51 -20.51
CA TRP A 140 -1.71 6.29 -19.58
C TRP A 140 -1.29 7.58 -20.27
N THR A 141 -1.76 8.71 -19.75
CA THR A 141 -1.46 10.04 -20.26
C THR A 141 -0.30 10.64 -19.48
N PRO A 142 0.81 11.02 -20.13
CA PRO A 142 1.87 11.78 -19.47
C PRO A 142 1.34 13.14 -19.02
N LEU A 143 1.59 13.49 -17.77
CA LEU A 143 1.36 14.82 -17.22
C LEU A 143 2.64 15.66 -17.30
N GLU A 144 2.55 16.97 -17.08
CA GLU A 144 3.76 17.78 -16.97
C GLU A 144 4.52 17.35 -15.72
N GLY A 145 5.73 16.79 -15.93
CA GLY A 145 6.57 16.28 -14.86
C GLY A 145 7.17 17.39 -14.00
N ILE A 146 7.54 17.06 -12.78
CA ILE A 146 8.22 17.97 -11.85
C ILE A 146 9.68 18.07 -12.27
N LYS A 147 10.11 19.28 -12.68
CA LYS A 147 11.46 19.53 -13.20
C LYS A 147 12.48 19.71 -12.08
N GLY A 148 13.70 19.25 -12.34
CA GLY A 148 14.82 19.46 -11.43
C GLY A 148 14.91 18.46 -10.29
N VAL A 149 14.14 17.37 -10.34
CA VAL A 149 14.24 16.22 -9.44
C VAL A 149 14.85 15.03 -10.18
N PHE A 150 15.63 14.21 -9.48
CA PHE A 150 16.16 12.98 -10.04
C PHE A 150 15.07 11.87 -10.06
N SER A 151 14.29 11.79 -9.00
CA SER A 151 13.19 10.83 -8.85
C SER A 151 12.04 11.43 -8.07
N LEU A 152 10.82 11.04 -8.42
CA LEU A 152 9.66 11.07 -7.53
C LEU A 152 9.54 9.66 -6.96
N ASP A 153 9.58 9.52 -5.63
CA ASP A 153 9.74 8.20 -5.01
C ASP A 153 8.44 7.66 -4.41
N GLY A 154 7.62 8.51 -3.82
CA GLY A 154 6.30 8.17 -3.28
C GLY A 154 5.20 9.09 -3.81
N ILE A 155 3.99 8.53 -4.01
CA ILE A 155 2.80 9.29 -4.41
C ILE A 155 1.58 8.79 -3.66
N ASP A 156 0.75 9.72 -3.17
CA ASP A 156 -0.54 9.37 -2.58
C ASP A 156 -1.62 10.39 -2.96
N PHE A 157 -2.68 9.91 -3.62
CA PHE A 157 -3.88 10.68 -3.97
C PHE A 157 -5.02 10.31 -3.03
N VAL A 158 -5.59 11.30 -2.36
CA VAL A 158 -6.76 11.13 -1.46
C VAL A 158 -8.10 11.32 -2.19
N SER A 159 -8.08 11.88 -3.40
CA SER A 159 -9.26 12.05 -4.25
C SER A 159 -8.85 12.16 -5.72
N ALA A 160 -9.83 12.21 -6.62
CA ALA A 160 -9.58 12.42 -8.05
C ALA A 160 -8.81 13.72 -8.38
N THR A 161 -8.77 14.68 -7.45
CA THR A 161 -8.13 15.98 -7.68
C THR A 161 -6.97 16.26 -6.76
N THR A 162 -6.92 15.66 -5.57
CA THR A 162 -6.00 16.04 -4.52
C THR A 162 -5.00 14.94 -4.21
N GLY A 163 -3.71 15.21 -4.35
CA GLY A 163 -2.65 14.24 -4.08
C GLY A 163 -1.30 14.91 -3.80
N TRP A 164 -0.39 14.12 -3.26
CA TRP A 164 0.97 14.51 -2.91
C TRP A 164 1.99 13.55 -3.48
N THR A 165 3.16 14.06 -3.76
CA THR A 165 4.33 13.26 -4.14
C THR A 165 5.58 13.81 -3.45
N VAL A 166 6.52 12.91 -3.18
CA VAL A 166 7.81 13.23 -2.57
C VAL A 166 8.96 12.88 -3.50
N SER A 167 10.09 13.52 -3.28
CA SER A 167 11.27 13.35 -4.13
C SER A 167 12.57 13.38 -3.34
N ASP A 168 13.66 13.11 -4.06
CA ASP A 168 15.03 13.41 -3.63
C ASP A 168 15.16 14.88 -3.16
N THR A 169 16.16 15.14 -2.33
CA THR A 169 16.46 16.49 -1.78
C THR A 169 15.34 17.14 -0.98
N GLY A 170 14.46 16.35 -0.38
CA GLY A 170 13.39 16.80 0.51
C GLY A 170 12.20 17.46 -0.21
N GLY A 171 12.01 17.17 -1.48
CA GLY A 171 10.89 17.74 -2.23
C GLY A 171 9.56 17.14 -1.78
N VAL A 172 8.59 17.99 -1.45
CA VAL A 172 7.17 17.64 -1.28
C VAL A 172 6.36 18.52 -2.24
N TYR A 173 5.46 17.91 -2.97
CA TYR A 173 4.63 18.59 -3.96
C TYR A 173 3.17 18.17 -3.79
N MET A 174 2.26 19.14 -3.91
CA MET A 174 0.82 18.94 -3.78
C MET A 174 0.11 19.37 -5.06
N SER A 175 -0.82 18.57 -5.51
CA SER A 175 -1.78 18.90 -6.57
C SER A 175 -3.18 18.99 -6.01
N SER A 176 -3.98 19.93 -6.55
CA SER A 176 -5.42 20.07 -6.27
C SER A 176 -6.28 19.95 -7.54
N ASP A 177 -5.67 19.55 -8.66
CA ASP A 177 -6.29 19.48 -9.99
C ASP A 177 -6.04 18.16 -10.71
N GLY A 178 -5.83 17.08 -9.96
CA GLY A 178 -5.62 15.75 -10.51
C GLY A 178 -4.23 15.51 -11.09
N GLY A 179 -3.24 16.26 -10.62
CA GLY A 179 -1.85 16.14 -11.06
C GLY A 179 -1.51 16.97 -12.28
N VAL A 180 -2.45 17.81 -12.79
CA VAL A 180 -2.20 18.69 -13.93
C VAL A 180 -1.18 19.76 -13.56
N SER A 181 -1.24 20.28 -12.34
CA SER A 181 -0.24 21.17 -11.78
C SER A 181 0.18 20.77 -10.37
N TRP A 182 1.43 21.12 -10.00
CA TRP A 182 2.02 20.77 -8.73
C TRP A 182 2.63 22.00 -8.05
N THR A 183 2.29 22.21 -6.80
CA THR A 183 2.85 23.27 -5.96
C THR A 183 3.84 22.67 -4.98
N LYS A 184 5.10 23.14 -5.01
CA LYS A 184 6.10 22.73 -4.04
C LYS A 184 5.73 23.26 -2.66
N GLN A 185 5.81 22.38 -1.65
CA GLN A 185 5.61 22.71 -0.25
C GLN A 185 6.94 22.78 0.50
N GLU A 186 7.02 23.57 1.55
CA GLU A 186 8.22 23.68 2.39
C GLU A 186 8.28 22.50 3.37
N SER A 187 9.10 21.52 3.04
CA SER A 187 9.27 20.30 3.86
C SER A 187 10.16 20.50 5.09
N ASN A 188 10.94 21.58 5.12
CA ASN A 188 11.95 21.88 6.13
C ASN A 188 13.09 20.86 6.24
N THR A 189 13.20 19.92 5.29
CA THR A 189 14.30 18.96 5.19
C THR A 189 15.00 19.05 3.83
N LYS A 190 16.23 18.56 3.77
CA LYS A 190 17.00 18.34 2.53
C LYS A 190 17.33 16.88 2.31
N GLN A 191 16.87 16.01 3.21
CA GLN A 191 17.06 14.58 3.09
C GLN A 191 16.10 14.02 2.03
N ASP A 192 16.56 13.04 1.26
CA ASP A 192 15.70 12.36 0.29
C ASP A 192 14.50 11.74 0.99
N LEU A 193 13.31 12.05 0.50
CA LEU A 193 12.06 11.46 0.95
C LEU A 193 11.69 10.31 0.03
N ILE A 194 11.35 9.16 0.61
CA ILE A 194 11.16 7.90 -0.11
C ILE A 194 9.67 7.54 -0.22
N ASP A 195 8.91 7.74 0.86
CA ASP A 195 7.51 7.35 0.91
C ASP A 195 6.66 8.42 1.59
N ILE A 196 5.39 8.47 1.23
CA ILE A 196 4.39 9.40 1.76
C ILE A 196 3.04 8.72 1.91
N VAL A 197 2.37 9.02 3.00
CA VAL A 197 0.99 8.64 3.25
C VAL A 197 0.18 9.83 3.70
N MET A 198 -0.99 10.03 3.08
CA MET A 198 -1.98 11.01 3.50
C MET A 198 -3.24 10.28 3.97
N LEU A 199 -3.83 10.72 5.06
CA LEU A 199 -5.13 10.19 5.47
C LEU A 199 -6.25 10.66 4.54
N ASP A 200 -7.38 9.95 4.53
CA ASP A 200 -8.53 10.27 3.69
C ASP A 200 -9.16 11.63 3.98
N ASP A 201 -8.82 12.26 5.13
CA ASP A 201 -9.22 13.62 5.44
C ASP A 201 -8.46 14.66 4.59
N GLY A 202 -7.36 14.26 3.93
CA GLY A 202 -6.49 15.13 3.16
C GLY A 202 -5.76 16.20 3.98
N GLN A 203 -5.80 16.10 5.31
CA GLN A 203 -5.16 17.07 6.21
C GLN A 203 -3.94 16.49 6.88
N ASN A 204 -4.06 15.26 7.40
CA ASN A 204 -2.98 14.59 8.10
C ASN A 204 -2.16 13.73 7.15
N GLY A 205 -0.84 13.87 7.22
CA GLY A 205 0.07 13.06 6.39
C GLY A 205 1.48 13.00 6.94
N TRP A 206 2.19 11.94 6.56
CA TRP A 206 3.58 11.69 6.96
C TRP A 206 4.41 11.32 5.74
N ALA A 207 5.64 11.83 5.70
CA ALA A 207 6.64 11.39 4.74
C ALA A 207 7.93 10.98 5.46
N VAL A 208 8.59 9.96 4.93
CA VAL A 208 9.79 9.36 5.52
C VAL A 208 10.92 9.25 4.50
N GLY A 209 12.15 9.15 4.99
CA GLY A 209 13.28 9.07 4.09
C GLY A 209 14.63 8.82 4.77
N TRP A 210 15.67 9.37 4.16
CA TRP A 210 17.06 9.17 4.55
C TRP A 210 17.35 9.78 5.92
N SER A 211 18.39 9.25 6.57
CA SER A 211 18.90 9.75 7.87
C SER A 211 17.85 9.76 8.99
N GLY A 212 16.90 8.82 8.97
CA GLY A 212 15.83 8.71 9.95
C GLY A 212 14.80 9.84 9.87
N THR A 213 14.71 10.52 8.72
CA THR A 213 13.79 11.64 8.54
C THR A 213 12.34 11.18 8.59
N ILE A 214 11.53 11.85 9.42
CA ILE A 214 10.07 11.79 9.45
C ILE A 214 9.57 13.23 9.46
N ILE A 215 8.70 13.59 8.54
CA ILE A 215 7.98 14.86 8.55
C ILE A 215 6.47 14.62 8.60
N HIS A 216 5.74 15.48 9.29
CA HIS A 216 4.30 15.38 9.50
C HIS A 216 3.61 16.71 9.17
N THR A 217 2.45 16.62 8.57
CA THR A 217 1.50 17.72 8.38
C THR A 217 0.15 17.38 9.00
N ALA A 218 -0.56 18.40 9.50
CA ALA A 218 -1.95 18.34 9.93
C ALA A 218 -2.84 19.37 9.21
N ASP A 219 -2.30 19.98 8.12
CA ASP A 219 -2.94 21.08 7.39
C ASP A 219 -2.74 20.96 5.88
N ALA A 220 -2.82 19.73 5.36
CA ALA A 220 -2.66 19.39 3.95
C ALA A 220 -1.29 19.81 3.37
N GLY A 221 -0.27 19.89 4.21
CA GLY A 221 1.08 20.27 3.83
C GLY A 221 1.33 21.76 3.75
N ALA A 222 0.40 22.62 4.24
CA ALA A 222 0.70 24.04 4.40
C ALA A 222 1.88 24.23 5.37
N THR A 223 2.00 23.36 6.37
CA THR A 223 3.20 23.23 7.21
C THR A 223 3.61 21.76 7.35
N TRP A 224 4.93 21.53 7.30
CA TRP A 224 5.55 20.23 7.59
C TRP A 224 6.51 20.39 8.76
N THR A 225 6.38 19.52 9.77
CA THR A 225 7.22 19.52 10.97
C THR A 225 7.98 18.22 11.09
N GLU A 226 9.27 18.30 11.41
CA GLU A 226 10.10 17.12 11.65
C GLU A 226 9.72 16.45 12.97
N GLN A 227 9.65 15.11 12.95
CA GLN A 227 9.44 14.26 14.11
C GLN A 227 10.71 13.48 14.43
N ASN A 228 11.02 13.31 15.71
CA ASN A 228 12.20 12.58 16.14
C ASN A 228 11.99 11.05 16.03
N SER A 229 12.60 10.43 15.05
CA SER A 229 12.54 8.98 14.86
C SER A 229 13.39 8.17 15.88
N GLY A 230 14.40 8.80 16.48
CA GLY A 230 15.37 8.12 17.35
C GLY A 230 16.36 7.22 16.60
N VAL A 231 16.36 7.18 15.25
CA VAL A 231 17.27 6.37 14.42
C VAL A 231 17.94 7.23 13.36
N ALA A 232 19.09 6.77 12.84
CA ALA A 232 19.83 7.45 11.78
C ALA A 232 19.81 6.71 10.44
N GLY A 233 19.19 5.53 10.39
CA GLY A 233 19.06 4.70 9.20
C GLY A 233 18.04 5.26 8.20
N ILE A 234 17.95 4.61 7.04
CA ILE A 234 16.94 4.95 6.03
C ILE A 234 15.58 4.42 6.49
N LEU A 235 14.56 5.25 6.42
CA LEU A 235 13.16 4.89 6.59
C LEU A 235 12.55 4.75 5.19
N ASN A 236 12.07 3.55 4.84
CA ASN A 236 11.71 3.18 3.48
C ASN A 236 10.20 3.20 3.22
N GLY A 237 9.40 2.86 4.21
CA GLY A 237 7.95 2.76 4.06
C GLY A 237 7.23 3.29 5.28
N VAL A 238 6.09 3.95 5.07
CA VAL A 238 5.24 4.51 6.13
C VAL A 238 3.79 4.11 5.92
N TRP A 239 3.11 3.74 7.02
CA TRP A 239 1.70 3.39 7.02
C TRP A 239 1.00 3.94 8.25
N PHE A 240 -0.13 4.58 8.05
CA PHE A 240 -1.01 5.04 9.12
C PHE A 240 -2.42 4.48 8.95
N ILE A 241 -2.99 4.00 10.06
CA ILE A 241 -4.37 3.51 10.11
C ILE A 241 -5.33 4.69 10.37
N ASP A 242 -4.93 5.58 11.25
CA ASP A 242 -5.63 6.81 11.62
C ASP A 242 -4.60 7.89 12.02
N ALA A 243 -5.07 9.04 12.48
CA ALA A 243 -4.20 10.16 12.85
C ALA A 243 -3.27 9.87 14.06
N ASN A 244 -3.46 8.78 14.77
CA ASN A 244 -2.67 8.43 15.97
C ASN A 244 -1.77 7.22 15.73
N ILE A 245 -2.27 6.19 15.02
CA ILE A 245 -1.62 4.89 14.93
C ILE A 245 -0.88 4.76 13.61
N GLY A 246 0.44 4.77 13.67
CA GLY A 246 1.30 4.65 12.51
C GLY A 246 2.47 3.70 12.72
N THR A 247 3.02 3.18 11.62
CA THR A 247 4.19 2.30 11.62
C THR A 247 5.10 2.64 10.45
N ILE A 248 6.39 2.57 10.67
CA ILE A 248 7.43 2.85 9.67
C ILE A 248 8.37 1.64 9.60
N ALA A 249 8.75 1.25 8.39
CA ALA A 249 9.77 0.26 8.12
C ALA A 249 11.05 0.91 7.59
N GLY A 250 12.21 0.37 7.93
CA GLY A 250 13.49 0.94 7.52
C GLY A 250 14.64 -0.06 7.45
N SER A 251 15.83 0.47 7.21
CA SER A 251 17.06 -0.30 7.09
C SER A 251 17.39 -1.07 8.38
N GLU A 252 18.17 -2.13 8.22
CA GLU A 252 18.68 -2.97 9.32
C GLU A 252 17.60 -3.55 10.24
N GLY A 253 16.42 -3.85 9.66
CA GLY A 253 15.28 -4.40 10.40
C GLY A 253 14.55 -3.39 11.27
N THR A 254 14.74 -2.10 11.03
CA THR A 254 14.06 -1.04 11.76
C THR A 254 12.56 -1.10 11.56
N ILE A 255 11.80 -1.13 12.66
CA ILE A 255 10.36 -0.89 12.71
C ILE A 255 10.10 0.12 13.81
N LEU A 256 9.47 1.24 13.47
CA LEU A 256 9.03 2.26 14.42
C LEU A 256 7.51 2.26 14.51
N ARG A 257 6.97 2.42 15.71
CA ARG A 257 5.53 2.50 15.96
C ARG A 257 5.19 3.75 16.76
N THR A 258 4.08 4.38 16.40
CA THR A 258 3.46 5.45 17.16
C THR A 258 2.01 5.12 17.50
N ALA A 259 1.51 5.67 18.61
CA ALA A 259 0.11 5.66 19.02
C ALA A 259 -0.41 7.09 19.34
N ASP A 260 0.36 8.11 18.97
CA ASP A 260 0.09 9.53 19.27
C ASP A 260 0.40 10.45 18.07
N GLY A 261 0.29 9.91 16.83
CA GLY A 261 0.50 10.67 15.60
C GLY A 261 1.97 11.02 15.33
N GLY A 262 2.89 10.29 15.97
CA GLY A 262 4.33 10.51 15.82
C GLY A 262 4.92 11.55 16.77
N VAL A 263 4.16 11.98 17.79
CA VAL A 263 4.75 12.76 18.90
C VAL A 263 5.84 11.94 19.58
N THR A 264 5.59 10.62 19.71
CA THR A 264 6.60 9.65 20.14
C THR A 264 6.66 8.46 19.17
N TRP A 265 7.90 8.04 18.85
CA TRP A 265 8.18 6.85 18.07
C TRP A 265 8.91 5.83 18.92
N THR A 266 8.42 4.60 18.95
CA THR A 266 9.02 3.48 19.70
C THR A 266 9.53 2.44 18.73
N GLN A 267 10.83 2.10 18.81
CA GLN A 267 11.41 1.04 18.01
C GLN A 267 10.93 -0.32 18.52
N GLN A 268 10.47 -1.16 17.59
CA GLN A 268 10.00 -2.51 17.86
C GLN A 268 11.07 -3.54 17.51
N THR A 269 11.02 -4.72 18.16
CA THR A 269 11.95 -5.82 17.90
C THR A 269 11.44 -6.62 16.70
N SER A 270 12.05 -6.40 15.53
CA SER A 270 11.70 -7.11 14.30
C SER A 270 12.29 -8.53 14.21
N ASN A 271 13.34 -8.84 14.98
CA ASN A 271 14.13 -10.09 14.92
C ASN A 271 14.79 -10.36 13.55
N THR A 272 14.99 -9.32 12.73
CA THR A 272 15.71 -9.40 11.47
C THR A 272 16.72 -8.25 11.35
N THR A 273 17.76 -8.45 10.55
CA THR A 273 18.70 -7.40 10.12
C THR A 273 18.57 -7.10 8.62
N ALA A 274 17.52 -7.63 7.98
CA ALA A 274 17.22 -7.29 6.59
C ALA A 274 16.66 -5.88 6.51
N ASP A 275 16.98 -5.15 5.45
CA ASP A 275 16.33 -3.88 5.19
C ASP A 275 14.85 -4.14 4.90
N LEU A 276 13.99 -3.53 5.69
CA LEU A 276 12.54 -3.54 5.47
C LEU A 276 12.19 -2.37 4.56
N ILE A 277 11.46 -2.65 3.47
CA ILE A 277 11.21 -1.71 2.39
C ILE A 277 9.74 -1.28 2.39
N GLY A 278 8.81 -2.24 2.42
CA GLY A 278 7.38 -1.97 2.46
C GLY A 278 6.76 -2.35 3.80
N ILE A 279 5.71 -1.63 4.18
CA ILE A 279 4.93 -1.88 5.38
C ILE A 279 3.45 -1.66 5.11
N PHE A 280 2.61 -2.51 5.68
CA PHE A 280 1.17 -2.42 5.58
C PHE A 280 0.51 -2.92 6.87
N PHE A 281 -0.51 -2.22 7.34
CA PHE A 281 -1.38 -2.68 8.41
C PHE A 281 -2.82 -2.71 7.92
N PHE A 282 -3.46 -3.88 8.03
CA PHE A 282 -4.87 -4.04 7.73
C PHE A 282 -5.76 -3.39 8.79
N ASP A 283 -5.34 -3.55 10.05
CA ASP A 283 -5.96 -2.93 11.23
C ASP A 283 -4.89 -2.64 12.30
N ALA A 284 -5.29 -2.19 13.49
CA ALA A 284 -4.37 -1.83 14.56
C ALA A 284 -3.53 -3.01 15.09
N GLN A 285 -3.93 -4.26 14.82
CA GLN A 285 -3.29 -5.49 15.31
C GLN A 285 -2.53 -6.23 14.21
N ASN A 286 -3.07 -6.28 13.00
CA ASN A 286 -2.59 -7.13 11.93
C ASN A 286 -1.79 -6.34 10.90
N GLY A 287 -0.50 -6.67 10.78
CA GLY A 287 0.42 -5.95 9.89
C GLY A 287 1.50 -6.86 9.29
N TRP A 288 2.06 -6.39 8.19
CA TRP A 288 3.16 -7.03 7.45
C TRP A 288 4.23 -6.02 7.10
N ALA A 289 5.49 -6.45 7.22
CA ALA A 289 6.65 -5.73 6.72
C ALA A 289 7.45 -6.63 5.78
N VAL A 290 7.89 -6.09 4.65
CA VAL A 290 8.61 -6.84 3.62
C VAL A 290 9.93 -6.16 3.28
N GLY A 291 10.91 -6.95 2.80
CA GLY A 291 12.21 -6.35 2.56
C GLY A 291 13.20 -7.24 1.81
N SER A 292 14.47 -6.87 1.96
CA SER A 292 15.61 -7.57 1.35
C SER A 292 15.71 -9.02 1.82
N LYS A 293 16.46 -9.84 1.08
CA LYS A 293 16.67 -11.27 1.38
C LYS A 293 15.35 -12.05 1.49
N ASN A 294 14.36 -11.69 0.68
CA ASN A 294 13.05 -12.34 0.65
C ASN A 294 12.34 -12.34 2.03
N THR A 295 12.50 -11.26 2.78
CA THR A 295 11.94 -11.13 4.12
C THR A 295 10.46 -10.75 4.04
N ILE A 296 9.61 -11.52 4.73
CA ILE A 296 8.23 -11.14 5.07
C ILE A 296 8.07 -11.36 6.57
N MET A 297 7.73 -10.30 7.27
CA MET A 297 7.40 -10.29 8.70
C MET A 297 5.90 -10.06 8.87
N ASN A 298 5.28 -10.71 9.85
CA ASN A 298 3.87 -10.52 10.20
C ASN A 298 3.73 -10.29 11.69
N THR A 299 2.80 -9.43 12.05
CA THR A 299 2.33 -9.22 13.42
C THR A 299 0.81 -9.39 13.49
N THR A 300 0.31 -9.88 14.62
CA THR A 300 -1.13 -9.97 14.95
C THR A 300 -1.43 -9.31 16.31
N ASP A 301 -0.48 -8.57 16.85
CA ASP A 301 -0.55 -7.90 18.17
C ASP A 301 -0.09 -6.43 18.12
N GLY A 302 -0.25 -5.80 16.95
CA GLY A 302 0.09 -4.39 16.74
C GLY A 302 1.60 -4.13 16.73
N GLY A 303 2.41 -5.15 16.41
CA GLY A 303 3.85 -5.06 16.32
C GLY A 303 4.59 -5.31 17.64
N THR A 304 3.89 -5.72 18.70
CA THR A 304 4.55 -6.18 19.93
C THR A 304 5.47 -7.37 19.65
N THR A 305 5.01 -8.27 18.78
CA THR A 305 5.83 -9.36 18.25
C THR A 305 5.76 -9.43 16.72
N TRP A 306 6.91 -9.72 16.11
CA TRP A 306 7.04 -9.92 14.67
C TRP A 306 7.55 -11.32 14.37
N THR A 307 6.85 -12.04 13.51
CA THR A 307 7.17 -13.42 13.11
C THR A 307 7.53 -13.46 11.64
N GLN A 308 8.69 -14.02 11.31
CA GLN A 308 9.09 -14.22 9.92
C GLN A 308 8.24 -15.31 9.27
N GLN A 309 7.66 -14.98 8.14
CA GLN A 309 6.89 -15.90 7.32
C GLN A 309 7.83 -16.65 6.37
N LYS A 310 7.47 -17.91 6.09
CA LYS A 310 8.21 -18.70 5.09
C LYS A 310 7.79 -18.25 3.69
N THR A 311 8.78 -17.96 2.87
CA THR A 311 8.64 -17.69 1.45
C THR A 311 9.37 -18.78 0.65
N SER A 312 9.17 -18.79 -0.67
CA SER A 312 9.97 -19.64 -1.58
C SER A 312 11.44 -19.19 -1.59
N THR A 313 12.32 -20.02 -2.14
CA THR A 313 13.79 -19.94 -2.05
C THR A 313 14.48 -18.81 -2.83
N ALA A 314 13.76 -17.84 -3.38
CA ALA A 314 14.35 -16.70 -4.07
C ALA A 314 15.05 -15.75 -3.08
N SER A 315 16.19 -15.19 -3.45
CA SER A 315 16.97 -14.27 -2.60
C SER A 315 16.69 -12.80 -2.90
N ASP A 316 15.56 -12.51 -3.51
CA ASP A 316 15.18 -11.21 -4.03
C ASP A 316 14.69 -10.25 -2.93
N ALA A 317 14.67 -8.95 -3.22
CA ALA A 317 14.05 -7.98 -2.35
C ALA A 317 12.55 -7.89 -2.64
N ILE A 318 11.72 -8.04 -1.62
CA ILE A 318 10.29 -7.74 -1.67
C ILE A 318 10.12 -6.27 -1.32
N ARG A 319 9.39 -5.51 -2.14
CA ARG A 319 9.33 -4.04 -2.04
C ARG A 319 7.99 -3.53 -1.61
N ALA A 320 6.91 -4.19 -2.02
CA ALA A 320 5.56 -3.77 -1.71
C ALA A 320 4.72 -4.93 -1.17
N VAL A 321 3.79 -4.62 -0.27
CA VAL A 321 2.83 -5.55 0.30
C VAL A 321 1.51 -4.82 0.55
N VAL A 322 0.39 -5.43 0.17
CA VAL A 322 -0.95 -4.88 0.38
C VAL A 322 -1.96 -6.00 0.61
N PHE A 323 -2.94 -5.73 1.45
CA PHE A 323 -4.02 -6.66 1.79
C PHE A 323 -5.39 -6.01 1.60
N THR A 324 -6.35 -6.80 1.10
CA THR A 324 -7.77 -6.41 0.99
C THR A 324 -8.63 -7.10 2.03
N SER A 325 -8.12 -8.17 2.63
CA SER A 325 -8.66 -8.87 3.80
C SER A 325 -7.52 -9.60 4.51
N LEU A 326 -7.75 -10.13 5.72
CA LEU A 326 -6.75 -10.95 6.42
C LEU A 326 -6.37 -12.24 5.67
N ASP A 327 -7.20 -12.67 4.73
CA ASP A 327 -7.03 -13.91 3.95
C ASP A 327 -6.59 -13.64 2.51
N SER A 328 -6.50 -12.37 2.08
CA SER A 328 -6.18 -12.01 0.69
C SER A 328 -5.24 -10.81 0.63
N GLY A 329 -4.05 -11.04 0.12
CA GLY A 329 -3.02 -10.02 -0.07
C GLY A 329 -2.05 -10.38 -1.18
N LEU A 330 -1.38 -9.36 -1.69
CA LEU A 330 -0.31 -9.47 -2.67
C LEU A 330 0.97 -8.82 -2.16
N SER A 331 2.08 -9.34 -2.63
CA SER A 331 3.39 -8.76 -2.41
C SER A 331 4.20 -8.86 -3.70
N ALA A 332 5.04 -7.87 -3.97
CA ALA A 332 5.81 -7.82 -5.21
C ALA A 332 7.24 -7.32 -4.96
N GLY A 333 8.18 -7.71 -5.82
CA GLY A 333 9.56 -7.31 -5.64
C GLY A 333 10.46 -7.54 -6.84
N SER A 334 11.76 -7.53 -6.60
CA SER A 334 12.79 -7.76 -7.62
C SER A 334 12.68 -9.16 -8.22
N GLY A 335 13.26 -9.34 -9.40
CA GLY A 335 13.13 -10.59 -10.15
C GLY A 335 11.76 -10.80 -10.81
N GLY A 336 10.85 -9.82 -10.72
CA GLY A 336 9.49 -9.93 -11.26
C GLY A 336 8.60 -10.88 -10.46
N HIS A 337 9.00 -11.20 -9.23
CA HIS A 337 8.25 -12.12 -8.39
C HIS A 337 7.06 -11.42 -7.73
N ILE A 338 5.93 -12.13 -7.76
CA ILE A 338 4.70 -11.75 -7.06
C ILE A 338 4.33 -12.91 -6.14
N TRP A 339 4.00 -12.59 -4.90
CA TRP A 339 3.52 -13.54 -3.90
C TRP A 339 2.07 -13.22 -3.57
N LYS A 340 1.25 -14.26 -3.50
CA LYS A 340 -0.15 -14.18 -3.07
C LYS A 340 -0.29 -14.82 -1.70
N TRP A 341 -0.87 -14.09 -0.77
CA TRP A 341 -1.30 -14.61 0.52
C TRP A 341 -2.66 -15.29 0.38
N GLY A 342 -2.79 -16.49 0.87
CA GLY A 342 -4.01 -17.27 0.79
C GLY A 342 -3.77 -18.74 1.08
N THR A 343 -4.78 -19.56 0.89
CA THR A 343 -4.64 -21.02 0.93
C THR A 343 -3.71 -21.50 -0.18
N LYS A 344 -3.09 -22.67 0.02
CA LYS A 344 -2.21 -23.26 -0.99
C LYS A 344 -2.95 -23.33 -2.33
N LEU A 345 -2.35 -22.77 -3.38
CA LEU A 345 -2.87 -22.92 -4.74
C LEU A 345 -2.79 -24.40 -5.11
N GLU A 346 -3.87 -24.94 -5.65
CA GLU A 346 -3.85 -26.28 -6.27
C GLU A 346 -3.05 -26.22 -7.57
N GLU A 347 -2.14 -27.18 -7.76
CA GLU A 347 -1.32 -27.32 -8.99
C GLU A 347 -2.14 -27.81 -10.17
#